data_5cac5c1ab8ea54796052a74ee4010834
#
_entry.id   5cac5c1ab8ea54796052a74ee4010834
#
_cell.length_a   1.000
_cell.length_b   1.000
_cell.length_c   1.000
_cell.angle_alpha   90.00
_cell.angle_beta   90.00
_cell.angle_gamma   90.00
#
_symmetry.space_group_name_H-M   'P 1'
#
loop_
_entity.id
_entity.type
_entity.pdbx_description
1 polymer ?
#
loop_
_entity_poly.entity_id
_entity_poly.type
_entity_poly.pdbx_seq_one_letter_code
_entity_poly.pdbx_strand_id
1 'polypeptide(L)' 'MKKSRNKIIIKSRKGGYTKLYANGKWQKRVYSLSFHADVTPLRYPAIKAVCEFDRHKTDAHGKLVIENDEIVSEHHRIVI' A
#
# COMPACT_ATOMS: atom_id res chain seq x y z
N MET A 1 16.55 19.65 9.43
CA MET A 1 15.71 19.18 8.32
C MET A 1 14.93 17.94 8.75
N LYS A 2 13.65 17.98 8.55
CA LYS A 2 12.81 16.81 8.89
C LYS A 2 12.82 15.81 7.75
N LYS A 3 13.06 14.56 8.09
CA LYS A 3 12.89 13.49 7.12
C LYS A 3 11.43 13.12 7.04
N SER A 4 10.91 13.07 5.83
CA SER A 4 9.59 12.51 5.62
C SER A 4 9.64 11.01 5.93
N ARG A 5 8.72 10.55 6.74
CA ARG A 5 8.57 9.14 7.00
C ARG A 5 7.23 8.69 6.49
N ASN A 6 7.26 7.63 5.74
CA ASN A 6 6.01 7.02 5.27
C ASN A 6 5.41 6.22 6.42
N LYS A 7 4.11 6.32 6.57
CA LYS A 7 3.38 5.59 7.60
C LYS A 7 2.36 4.70 6.92
N ILE A 8 2.42 3.42 7.23
CA ILE A 8 1.49 2.43 6.70
C ILE A 8 0.69 1.84 7.85
N ILE A 9 -0.60 1.79 7.68
CA ILE A 9 -1.50 1.15 8.64
C ILE A 9 -2.33 0.13 7.88
N ILE A 10 -2.27 -1.10 8.32
CA ILE A 10 -3.06 -2.19 7.75
C ILE A 10 -4.02 -2.66 8.82
N LYS A 11 -5.31 -2.55 8.55
CA LYS A 11 -6.37 -3.00 9.47
C LYS A 11 -7.11 -4.17 8.84
N SER A 12 -7.14 -5.26 9.56
CA SER A 12 -7.84 -6.45 9.12
C SER A 12 -8.79 -6.93 10.22
N ARG A 13 -9.98 -7.35 9.83
CA ARG A 13 -10.99 -7.84 10.75
C ARG A 13 -11.38 -9.26 10.37
N LYS A 14 -11.61 -10.08 11.38
CA LYS A 14 -12.12 -11.43 11.14
C LYS A 14 -13.49 -11.33 10.44
N GLY A 15 -13.58 -11.96 9.27
CA GLY A 15 -14.80 -11.90 8.48
C GLY A 15 -15.07 -10.57 7.80
N GLY A 16 -14.11 -9.62 7.86
CA GLY A 16 -14.25 -8.32 7.24
C GLY A 16 -13.19 -8.04 6.20
N TYR A 17 -13.15 -6.81 5.74
CA TYR A 17 -12.19 -6.37 4.74
C TYR A 17 -10.90 -5.91 5.37
N THR A 18 -9.81 -6.09 4.65
CA THR A 18 -8.53 -5.50 5.01
C THR A 18 -8.47 -4.09 4.41
N LYS A 19 -8.14 -3.12 5.24
CA LYS A 19 -7.99 -1.73 4.81
C LYS A 19 -6.54 -1.31 4.91
N LEU A 20 -6.07 -0.63 3.89
CA LEU A 20 -4.72 -0.08 3.82
C LEU A 20 -4.78 1.44 3.87
N TYR A 21 -4.02 2.02 4.79
CA TYR A 21 -3.86 3.47 4.88
C TYR A 21 -2.40 3.81 4.63
N ALA A 22 -2.14 4.66 3.66
CA ALA A 22 -0.81 5.15 3.35
C ALA A 22 -0.76 6.64 3.68
N ASN A 23 0.06 6.99 4.66
CA ASN A 23 0.21 8.37 5.11
C ASN A 23 -1.11 9.05 5.46
N GLY A 24 -1.98 8.30 6.13
CA GLY A 24 -3.28 8.79 6.57
C GLY A 24 -4.39 8.70 5.53
N LYS A 25 -4.07 8.28 4.30
CA LYS A 25 -5.07 8.15 3.25
C LYS A 25 -5.47 6.69 3.05
N TRP A 26 -6.77 6.44 3.06
CA TRP A 26 -7.29 5.13 2.76
C TRP A 26 -7.09 4.82 1.28
N GLN A 27 -6.39 3.72 1.00
CA GLN A 27 -6.16 3.26 -0.37
C GLN A 27 -7.31 2.35 -0.77
N LYS A 28 -8.17 2.87 -1.63
CA LYS A 28 -9.35 2.15 -2.09
C LYS A 28 -9.00 1.24 -3.26
N ARG A 29 -9.77 0.17 -3.42
CA ARG A 29 -9.69 -0.77 -4.54
C ARG A 29 -8.34 -1.48 -4.65
N VAL A 30 -7.70 -1.71 -3.52
CA VAL A 30 -6.51 -2.53 -3.45
C VAL A 30 -6.93 -3.99 -3.55
N TYR A 31 -6.31 -4.71 -4.48
CA TYR A 31 -6.60 -6.13 -4.66
C TYR A 31 -5.42 -7.03 -4.35
N SER A 32 -4.25 -6.46 -4.18
CA SER A 32 -3.05 -7.20 -3.79
C SER A 32 -2.21 -6.33 -2.88
N LEU A 33 -1.72 -6.92 -1.80
CA LEU A 33 -0.95 -6.21 -0.80
C LEU A 33 0.17 -7.12 -0.30
N SER A 34 1.38 -6.60 -0.29
CA SER A 34 2.54 -7.29 0.22
C SER A 34 3.31 -6.37 1.16
N PHE A 35 3.66 -6.87 2.32
CA PHE A 35 4.43 -6.11 3.29
C PHE A 35 5.62 -6.92 3.73
N HIS A 36 6.81 -6.36 3.57
CA HIS A 36 8.06 -6.99 3.93
C HIS A 36 8.79 -6.15 4.95
N ALA A 37 9.24 -6.80 6.01
CA ALA A 37 10.04 -6.14 7.02
C ALA A 37 11.25 -7.02 7.34
N ASP A 38 12.43 -6.49 7.08
CA ASP A 38 13.68 -7.20 7.33
C ASP A 38 14.39 -6.56 8.51
N VAL A 39 14.85 -7.42 9.44
CA VAL A 39 15.63 -6.98 10.57
C VAL A 39 17.10 -7.12 10.22
N THR A 40 17.84 -6.02 10.34
CA THR A 40 19.29 -6.06 10.16
C THR A 40 19.94 -6.58 11.44
N PRO A 41 20.64 -7.71 11.40
CA PRO A 41 21.18 -8.32 12.62
C PRO A 41 22.47 -7.69 13.14
N LEU A 42 22.91 -6.61 12.53
CA LEU A 42 24.13 -5.94 12.96
C LEU A 42 23.87 -5.03 14.16
N ARG A 43 24.80 -4.18 14.49
CA ARG A 43 24.84 -3.40 15.73
C ARG A 43 23.51 -2.82 16.22
N TYR A 44 22.69 -2.36 15.30
CA TYR A 44 21.39 -1.80 15.64
C TYR A 44 20.33 -2.60 14.93
N PRO A 45 19.41 -3.16 15.66
CA PRO A 45 18.28 -3.84 15.02
C PRO A 45 17.43 -2.79 14.31
N ALA A 46 17.70 -2.60 13.04
CA ALA A 46 16.92 -1.74 12.20
C ALA A 46 15.99 -2.58 11.35
N ILE A 47 14.73 -2.24 11.34
CA ILE A 47 13.74 -2.89 10.49
C ILE A 47 13.58 -2.06 9.25
N LYS A 48 13.92 -2.66 8.11
CA LYS A 48 13.62 -2.06 6.83
C LYS A 48 12.29 -2.62 6.37
N ALA A 49 11.35 -1.74 6.10
CA ALA A 49 10.02 -2.16 5.70
C ALA A 49 9.67 -1.59 4.35
N VAL A 50 9.03 -2.41 3.54
CA VAL A 50 8.53 -2.03 2.22
C VAL A 50 7.11 -2.53 2.11
N CYS A 51 6.21 -1.64 1.70
CA CYS A 51 4.84 -1.98 1.42
C CYS A 51 4.59 -1.84 -0.08
N GLU A 52 4.15 -2.91 -0.70
CA GLU A 52 3.79 -2.91 -2.11
C GLU A 52 2.33 -3.28 -2.24
N PHE A 53 1.62 -2.58 -3.09
CA PHE A 53 0.22 -2.92 -3.33
C PHE A 53 -0.18 -2.57 -4.74
N ASP A 54 -1.16 -3.32 -5.22
CA ASP A 54 -1.77 -3.09 -6.53
C ASP A 54 -3.22 -2.71 -6.32
N ARG A 55 -3.63 -1.69 -7.01
CA ARG A 55 -4.99 -1.20 -6.93
C ARG A 55 -5.54 -0.93 -8.32
N HIS A 56 -6.84 -1.01 -8.46
CA HIS A 56 -7.48 -0.62 -9.71
C HIS A 56 -7.49 0.89 -9.82
N LYS A 57 -7.13 1.38 -11.01
CA LYS A 57 -7.14 2.81 -11.27
C LYS A 57 -8.56 3.32 -11.41
N THR A 58 -8.83 4.48 -10.82
CA THR A 58 -10.12 5.13 -10.95
C THR A 58 -9.95 6.52 -11.56
N ASP A 59 -10.98 6.97 -12.24
CA ASP A 59 -10.99 8.32 -12.82
C ASP A 59 -11.40 9.36 -11.77
N ALA A 60 -11.54 10.61 -12.20
CA ALA A 60 -11.90 11.71 -11.31
C ALA A 60 -13.28 11.53 -10.65
N HIS A 61 -14.12 10.68 -11.20
CA HIS A 61 -15.46 10.39 -10.67
C HIS A 61 -15.50 9.12 -9.83
N GLY A 62 -14.36 8.48 -9.60
CA GLY A 62 -14.28 7.25 -8.83
C GLY A 62 -14.67 6.00 -9.59
N LYS A 63 -14.82 6.08 -10.89
CA LYS A 63 -15.14 4.91 -11.72
C LYS A 63 -13.88 4.21 -12.16
N LEU A 64 -13.97 2.90 -12.32
CA LEU A 64 -12.86 2.12 -12.82
C LEU A 64 -12.47 2.53 -14.23
N VAL A 65 -11.17 2.66 -14.47
CA VAL A 65 -10.64 2.93 -15.80
C VAL A 65 -10.50 1.63 -16.55
N ILE A 66 -11.09 1.55 -17.73
CA ILE A 66 -11.05 0.36 -18.57
C ILE A 66 -10.41 0.72 -19.90
N GLU A 67 -9.38 -0.04 -20.29
CA GLU A 67 -8.71 0.11 -21.57
C GLU A 67 -8.62 -1.27 -22.23
N ASN A 68 -8.94 -1.35 -23.51
CA ASN A 68 -8.90 -2.60 -24.27
C ASN A 68 -9.63 -3.74 -23.57
N ASP A 69 -10.81 -3.43 -23.01
CA ASP A 69 -11.66 -4.37 -22.27
C ASP A 69 -11.03 -4.91 -20.99
N GLU A 70 -9.97 -4.26 -20.51
CA GLU A 70 -9.30 -4.65 -19.26
C GLU A 70 -9.31 -3.51 -18.26
N ILE A 71 -9.43 -3.85 -16.99
CA ILE A 71 -9.36 -2.88 -15.91
C ILE A 71 -7.90 -2.47 -15.73
N VAL A 72 -7.62 -1.18 -15.78
CA VAL A 72 -6.28 -0.65 -15.59
C VAL A 72 -5.93 -0.69 -14.11
N SER A 73 -4.71 -1.15 -13.82
CA SER A 73 -4.20 -1.25 -12.45
C SER A 73 -2.99 -0.37 -12.26
N GLU A 74 -2.76 0.02 -11.01
CA GLU A 74 -1.59 0.77 -10.60
C GLU A 74 -0.82 -0.04 -9.57
N HIS A 75 0.50 -0.04 -9.69
CA HIS A 75 1.38 -0.64 -8.70
C HIS A 75 2.07 0.45 -7.89
N HIS A 76 2.04 0.33 -6.59
CA HIS A 76 2.67 1.27 -5.68
C HIS A 76 3.66 0.56 -4.77
N ARG A 77 4.81 1.16 -4.58
CA ARG A 77 5.83 0.66 -3.68
C ARG A 77 6.23 1.78 -2.74
N ILE A 78 6.06 1.55 -1.46
CA ILE A 78 6.36 2.54 -0.44
C ILE A 78 7.42 1.98 0.50
N VAL A 79 8.55 2.66 0.57
CA VAL A 79 9.62 2.31 1.51
C VAL A 79 9.40 3.10 2.78
N ILE A 80 9.38 2.37 3.87
CA ILE A 80 9.10 2.97 5.18
C ILE A 80 10.40 3.27 5.91
#